data_40b280bd4c026b90b89a5b545d54c886
#
_entry.id   40b280bd4c026b90b89a5b545d54c886
#
_cell.length_a   1.000
_cell.length_b   1.000
_cell.length_c   1.000
_cell.angle_alpha   90.00
_cell.angle_beta   90.00
_cell.angle_gamma   90.00
#
_symmetry.space_group_name_H-M   'P 1'
#
loop_
_entity.id
_entity.type
_entity.pdbx_description
1 polymer ?
#
loop_
_entity_poly.entity_id
_entity_poly.type
_entity_poly.pdbx_seq_one_letter_code
_entity_poly.pdbx_strand_id
1 'polypeptide(L)'
;MRKKVLILEDMETTRTALKRIVESCDDAITAYAFSEVGPALACMMENHIDLFFVDIILKPQVANDFSGIKFAEYVRQQEEYFGVDIIFVTSLIGLEAELLRKIHCYDYIEKPIQESRVRKVVMQAFRKMHSTVLEDAVCFVRKDKVSYAVHEKDIVMLSSR
;
A
#
# COMPACT_ATOMS: atom_id res chain seq x y z
N MET A 1 -16.18 7.93 -4.00
CA MET A 1 -14.94 7.92 -4.81
C MET A 1 -14.53 6.48 -4.99
N ARG A 2 -14.18 6.03 -6.20
CA ARG A 2 -13.75 4.65 -6.44
C ARG A 2 -12.33 4.47 -5.92
N LYS A 3 -12.09 3.39 -5.19
CA LYS A 3 -10.77 2.99 -4.67
C LYS A 3 -10.11 2.06 -5.66
N LYS A 4 -8.85 2.28 -5.96
CA LYS A 4 -8.08 1.48 -6.92
C LYS A 4 -7.01 0.69 -6.21
N VAL A 5 -7.02 -0.61 -6.39
CA VAL A 5 -6.07 -1.55 -5.82
C VAL A 5 -5.24 -2.17 -6.93
N LEU A 6 -3.92 -2.17 -6.79
CA LEU A 6 -3.03 -2.88 -7.70
C LEU A 6 -2.55 -4.17 -7.05
N ILE A 7 -2.67 -5.26 -7.79
CA ILE A 7 -2.22 -6.60 -7.40
C ILE A 7 -1.12 -7.03 -8.36
N LEU A 8 0.05 -7.33 -7.83
CA LEU A 8 1.19 -7.87 -8.58
C LEU A 8 1.55 -9.25 -8.03
N GLU A 9 1.18 -10.30 -8.76
CA GLU A 9 1.25 -11.70 -8.35
C GLU A 9 1.43 -12.58 -9.59
N ASP A 10 2.48 -13.39 -9.66
CA ASP A 10 2.78 -14.23 -10.82
C ASP A 10 1.82 -15.40 -10.95
N MET A 11 1.45 -16.04 -9.82
CA MET A 11 0.58 -17.20 -9.80
C MET A 11 -0.87 -16.84 -10.13
N GLU A 12 -1.38 -17.30 -11.26
CA GLU A 12 -2.73 -16.97 -11.75
C GLU A 12 -3.83 -17.29 -10.75
N THR A 13 -3.76 -18.43 -10.08
CA THR A 13 -4.77 -18.85 -9.10
C THR A 13 -4.84 -17.90 -7.91
N THR A 14 -3.69 -17.51 -7.36
CA THR A 14 -3.58 -16.55 -6.26
C THR A 14 -4.01 -15.14 -6.71
N ARG A 15 -3.55 -14.71 -7.87
CA ARG A 15 -3.89 -13.41 -8.46
C ARG A 15 -5.39 -13.25 -8.67
N THR A 16 -6.03 -14.27 -9.25
CA THR A 16 -7.49 -14.28 -9.49
C THR A 16 -8.27 -14.31 -8.17
N ALA A 17 -7.84 -15.10 -7.20
CA ALA A 17 -8.46 -15.16 -5.89
C ALA A 17 -8.34 -13.82 -5.14
N LEU A 18 -7.16 -13.21 -5.12
CA LEU A 18 -6.95 -11.89 -4.51
C LEU A 18 -7.87 -10.83 -5.15
N LYS A 19 -7.90 -10.75 -6.48
CA LYS A 19 -8.75 -9.81 -7.19
C LYS A 19 -10.21 -9.96 -6.79
N ARG A 20 -10.74 -11.17 -6.85
CA ARG A 20 -12.13 -11.49 -6.46
C ARG A 20 -12.42 -11.07 -5.01
N ILE A 21 -11.54 -11.40 -4.08
CA ILE A 21 -11.73 -11.11 -2.66
C ILE A 21 -11.70 -9.59 -2.42
N VAL A 22 -10.74 -8.90 -2.99
CA VAL A 22 -10.56 -7.44 -2.85
C VAL A 22 -11.79 -6.70 -3.39
N GLU A 23 -12.24 -7.01 -4.59
CA GLU A 23 -13.42 -6.38 -5.21
C GLU A 23 -14.73 -6.71 -4.45
N SER A 24 -14.80 -7.87 -3.79
CA SER A 24 -15.96 -8.24 -2.97
C SER A 24 -16.01 -7.57 -1.60
N CYS A 25 -15.01 -6.79 -1.22
CA CYS A 25 -15.02 -6.05 0.05
C CYS A 25 -15.91 -4.79 -0.01
N ASP A 26 -16.00 -4.15 -1.17
CA ASP A 26 -16.79 -2.93 -1.38
C ASP A 26 -17.00 -2.72 -2.89
N ASP A 27 -18.22 -2.44 -3.33
CA ASP A 27 -18.57 -2.18 -4.74
C ASP A 27 -17.83 -0.96 -5.35
N ALA A 28 -17.28 -0.10 -4.50
CA ALA A 28 -16.47 1.03 -4.91
C ALA A 28 -15.00 0.66 -5.17
N ILE A 29 -14.57 -0.58 -4.95
CA ILE A 29 -13.21 -1.04 -5.20
C ILE A 29 -13.08 -1.57 -6.62
N THR A 30 -12.04 -1.13 -7.32
CA THR A 30 -11.59 -1.70 -8.60
C THR A 30 -10.17 -2.26 -8.42
N ALA A 31 -9.96 -3.52 -8.72
CA ALA A 31 -8.65 -4.16 -8.63
C ALA A 31 -8.04 -4.41 -10.01
N TYR A 32 -6.85 -3.87 -10.21
CA TYR A 32 -5.98 -4.12 -11.36
C TYR A 32 -4.97 -5.21 -11.00
N ALA A 33 -4.95 -6.31 -11.74
CA ALA A 33 -4.13 -7.46 -11.38
C ALA A 33 -3.18 -7.84 -12.52
N PHE A 34 -1.90 -7.93 -12.20
CA PHE A 34 -0.81 -8.17 -13.15
C PHE A 34 0.09 -9.31 -12.67
N SER A 35 0.65 -10.04 -13.63
CA SER A 35 1.67 -11.07 -13.38
C SER A 35 3.10 -10.54 -13.52
N GLU A 36 3.27 -9.35 -14.10
CA GLU A 36 4.57 -8.79 -14.44
C GLU A 36 4.65 -7.30 -14.04
N VAL A 37 5.86 -6.86 -13.72
CA VAL A 37 6.16 -5.50 -13.28
C VAL A 37 5.85 -4.46 -14.36
N GLY A 38 6.18 -4.73 -15.63
CA GLY A 38 6.01 -3.76 -16.72
C GLY A 38 4.57 -3.25 -16.86
N PRO A 39 3.58 -4.14 -17.06
CA PRO A 39 2.17 -3.76 -17.11
C PRO A 39 1.67 -3.09 -15.82
N ALA A 40 2.16 -3.49 -14.64
CA ALA A 40 1.82 -2.87 -13.38
C ALA A 40 2.28 -1.40 -13.31
N LEU A 41 3.52 -1.12 -13.74
CA LEU A 41 4.04 0.24 -13.84
C LEU A 41 3.25 1.09 -14.85
N ALA A 42 2.90 0.53 -16.00
CA ALA A 42 2.07 1.24 -16.99
C ALA A 42 0.71 1.63 -16.39
N CYS A 43 0.08 0.73 -15.65
CA CYS A 43 -1.17 1.02 -14.94
C CYS A 43 -1.04 2.17 -13.93
N MET A 44 0.07 2.23 -13.19
CA MET A 44 0.35 3.32 -12.25
C MET A 44 0.50 4.69 -12.92
N MET A 45 1.01 4.73 -14.16
CA MET A 45 1.12 5.98 -14.91
C MET A 45 -0.24 6.56 -15.33
N GLU A 46 -1.25 5.69 -15.48
CA GLU A 46 -2.58 6.07 -15.93
C GLU A 46 -3.59 6.20 -14.77
N ASN A 47 -3.27 5.62 -13.63
CA ASN A 47 -4.18 5.50 -12.50
C ASN A 47 -3.47 5.80 -11.19
N HIS A 48 -4.05 6.66 -10.37
CA HIS A 48 -3.63 6.74 -8.97
C HIS A 48 -4.10 5.49 -8.23
N ILE A 49 -3.20 4.81 -7.54
CA ILE A 49 -3.45 3.56 -6.80
C ILE A 49 -3.53 3.86 -5.31
N ASP A 50 -4.57 3.35 -4.65
CA ASP A 50 -4.83 3.60 -3.23
C ASP A 50 -4.27 2.50 -2.31
N LEU A 51 -3.99 1.30 -2.86
CA LEU A 51 -3.49 0.15 -2.10
C LEU A 51 -2.76 -0.82 -3.03
N PHE A 52 -1.64 -1.37 -2.57
CA PHE A 52 -0.87 -2.37 -3.31
C PHE A 52 -0.87 -3.72 -2.61
N PHE A 53 -1.10 -4.80 -3.36
CA PHE A 53 -0.76 -6.18 -3.00
C PHE A 53 0.39 -6.63 -3.90
N VAL A 54 1.48 -7.07 -3.31
CA VAL A 54 2.70 -7.40 -4.05
C VAL A 54 3.26 -8.75 -3.58
N ASP A 55 3.40 -9.71 -4.50
CA ASP A 55 4.21 -10.90 -4.21
C ASP A 55 5.69 -10.52 -4.23
N ILE A 56 6.44 -11.06 -3.30
CA ILE A 56 7.88 -10.84 -3.19
C ILE A 56 8.62 -11.51 -4.33
N ILE A 57 8.22 -12.74 -4.67
CA ILE A 57 8.82 -13.57 -5.72
C ILE A 57 7.91 -13.60 -6.92
N LEU A 58 8.27 -12.90 -7.99
CA LEU A 58 7.51 -12.85 -9.23
C LEU A 58 8.07 -13.78 -10.32
N LYS A 59 9.27 -14.33 -10.09
CA LYS A 59 9.96 -15.23 -11.02
C LYS A 59 10.53 -16.43 -10.25
N PRO A 60 9.68 -17.38 -9.82
CA PRO A 60 10.13 -18.50 -8.98
C PRO A 60 11.18 -19.39 -9.65
N GLN A 61 11.32 -19.33 -10.98
CA GLN A 61 12.36 -20.03 -11.74
C GLN A 61 13.73 -19.35 -11.65
N VAL A 62 13.80 -18.12 -11.12
CA VAL A 62 15.06 -17.36 -10.93
C VAL A 62 15.49 -17.46 -9.47
N ALA A 63 16.69 -17.98 -9.23
CA ALA A 63 17.22 -18.08 -7.89
C ALA A 63 17.36 -16.68 -7.25
N ASN A 64 16.92 -16.56 -6.01
CA ASN A 64 16.93 -15.29 -5.27
C ASN A 64 16.20 -14.15 -5.99
N ASP A 65 15.07 -14.44 -6.63
CA ASP A 65 14.20 -13.40 -7.17
C ASP A 65 13.54 -12.62 -6.04
N PHE A 66 13.75 -11.32 -6.01
CA PHE A 66 13.10 -10.34 -5.13
C PHE A 66 12.52 -9.19 -5.96
N SER A 67 12.03 -9.49 -7.15
CA SER A 67 11.51 -8.47 -8.07
C SER A 67 10.30 -7.73 -7.51
N GLY A 68 9.48 -8.37 -6.67
CA GLY A 68 8.39 -7.71 -5.97
C GLY A 68 8.88 -6.69 -4.93
N ILE A 69 9.99 -6.98 -4.21
CA ILE A 69 10.60 -6.00 -3.30
C ILE A 69 11.11 -4.79 -4.08
N LYS A 70 11.80 -5.01 -5.20
CA LYS A 70 12.30 -3.92 -6.06
C LYS A 70 11.16 -3.06 -6.61
N PHE A 71 10.04 -3.68 -6.97
CA PHE A 71 8.83 -2.95 -7.37
C PHE A 71 8.30 -2.08 -6.23
N ALA A 72 8.21 -2.62 -5.01
CA ALA A 72 7.74 -1.88 -3.85
C ALA A 72 8.71 -0.73 -3.47
N GLU A 73 10.02 -0.93 -3.57
CA GLU A 73 11.03 0.13 -3.40
C GLU A 73 10.83 1.25 -4.43
N TYR A 74 10.58 0.90 -5.69
CA TYR A 74 10.26 1.88 -6.73
C TYR A 74 9.00 2.67 -6.40
N VAL A 75 7.91 2.00 -5.97
CA VAL A 75 6.67 2.66 -5.54
C VAL A 75 6.95 3.67 -4.42
N ARG A 76 7.78 3.31 -3.43
CA ARG A 76 8.14 4.21 -2.31
C ARG A 76 8.94 5.44 -2.72
N GLN A 77 9.64 5.41 -3.84
CA GLN A 77 10.40 6.54 -4.38
C GLN A 77 9.50 7.56 -5.09
N GLN A 78 8.25 7.19 -5.41
CA GLN A 78 7.30 8.10 -6.02
C GLN A 78 6.61 8.93 -4.93
N GLU A 79 6.67 10.26 -5.01
CA GLU A 79 6.09 11.17 -4.00
C GLU A 79 4.61 10.91 -3.76
N GLU A 80 3.85 10.65 -4.83
CA GLU A 80 2.40 10.36 -4.76
C GLU A 80 2.05 9.07 -4.01
N TYR A 81 3.00 8.12 -3.88
CA TYR A 81 2.80 6.82 -3.22
C TYR A 81 3.55 6.70 -1.89
N PHE A 82 4.17 7.76 -1.40
CA PHE A 82 4.96 7.70 -0.17
C PHE A 82 4.15 7.20 1.04
N GLY A 83 2.88 7.60 1.16
CA GLY A 83 1.99 7.20 2.25
C GLY A 83 1.01 6.07 1.90
N VAL A 84 1.02 5.55 0.68
CA VAL A 84 0.08 4.51 0.25
C VAL A 84 0.48 3.16 0.84
N ASP A 85 -0.49 2.42 1.36
CA ASP A 85 -0.22 1.14 2.00
C ASP A 85 0.20 0.06 0.98
N ILE A 86 1.26 -0.68 1.30
CA ILE A 86 1.73 -1.85 0.54
C ILE A 86 1.57 -3.08 1.43
N ILE A 87 0.90 -4.10 0.91
CA ILE A 87 0.70 -5.40 1.55
C ILE A 87 1.49 -6.43 0.76
N PHE A 88 2.44 -7.10 1.39
CA PHE A 88 3.12 -8.22 0.75
C PHE A 88 2.30 -9.50 0.87
N VAL A 89 2.26 -10.28 -0.21
CA VAL A 89 1.69 -11.63 -0.25
C VAL A 89 2.83 -12.58 -0.56
N THR A 90 3.19 -13.47 0.36
CA THR A 90 4.43 -14.23 0.21
C THR A 90 4.35 -15.63 0.82
N SER A 91 5.12 -16.55 0.25
CA SER A 91 5.42 -17.85 0.86
C SER A 91 6.72 -17.84 1.69
N LEU A 92 7.44 -16.72 1.74
CA LEU A 92 8.68 -16.58 2.51
C LEU A 92 8.37 -16.26 3.96
N ILE A 93 8.95 -17.01 4.88
CA ILE A 93 8.82 -16.83 6.33
C ILE A 93 10.08 -16.12 6.84
N GLY A 94 9.92 -15.21 7.79
CA GLY A 94 11.05 -14.60 8.51
C GLY A 94 11.61 -13.30 7.92
N LEU A 95 11.02 -12.78 6.82
CA LEU A 95 11.44 -11.50 6.22
C LEU A 95 10.63 -10.29 6.72
N GLU A 96 9.62 -10.51 7.55
CA GLU A 96 8.63 -9.49 7.95
C GLU A 96 9.29 -8.26 8.57
N ALA A 97 10.22 -8.48 9.48
CA ALA A 97 10.90 -7.39 10.18
C ALA A 97 11.79 -6.53 9.27
N GLU A 98 12.37 -7.12 8.22
CA GLU A 98 13.18 -6.41 7.24
C GLU A 98 12.30 -5.61 6.27
N LEU A 99 11.20 -6.19 5.80
CA LEU A 99 10.22 -5.54 4.93
C LEU A 99 9.56 -4.35 5.62
N LEU A 100 9.17 -4.50 6.89
CA LEU A 100 8.61 -3.42 7.68
C LEU A 100 9.59 -2.26 7.84
N ARG A 101 10.88 -2.53 8.04
CA ARG A 101 11.89 -1.47 8.22
C ARG A 101 12.31 -0.78 6.94
N LYS A 102 12.53 -1.53 5.84
CA LYS A 102 13.04 -0.99 4.58
C LYS A 102 11.98 -0.32 3.72
N ILE A 103 10.81 -0.93 3.64
CA ILE A 103 9.78 -0.57 2.66
C ILE A 103 8.61 0.15 3.31
N HIS A 104 8.56 0.14 4.66
CA HIS A 104 7.39 0.62 5.40
C HIS A 104 6.10 -0.02 4.88
N CYS A 105 6.13 -1.36 4.72
CA CYS A 105 4.92 -2.07 4.32
C CYS A 105 3.88 -1.98 5.45
N TYR A 106 2.61 -1.93 5.06
CA TYR A 106 1.51 -1.86 6.01
C TYR A 106 1.30 -3.20 6.73
N ASP A 107 1.34 -4.27 5.95
CA ASP A 107 1.09 -5.62 6.45
C ASP A 107 1.66 -6.66 5.48
N TYR A 108 1.65 -7.93 5.88
CA TYR A 108 1.96 -9.05 5.01
C TYR A 108 0.93 -10.18 5.17
N ILE A 109 0.75 -10.97 4.13
CA ILE A 109 -0.14 -12.12 4.10
C ILE A 109 0.67 -13.32 3.64
N GLU A 110 0.73 -14.34 4.50
CA GLU A 110 1.39 -15.60 4.17
C GLU A 110 0.52 -16.45 3.22
N LYS A 111 1.16 -17.07 2.25
CA LYS A 111 0.51 -18.04 1.37
C LYS A 111 0.46 -19.43 2.07
N PRO A 112 -0.65 -20.18 1.93
CA PRO A 112 -1.84 -19.93 1.12
C PRO A 112 -2.73 -18.83 1.70
N ILE A 113 -3.22 -17.96 0.82
CA ILE A 113 -4.09 -16.85 1.23
C ILE A 113 -5.41 -17.34 1.84
N GLN A 114 -5.80 -16.72 2.94
CA GLN A 114 -7.11 -16.93 3.56
C GLN A 114 -8.01 -15.73 3.26
N GLU A 115 -9.20 -15.95 2.75
CA GLU A 115 -10.14 -14.90 2.37
C GLU A 115 -10.43 -13.94 3.53
N SER A 116 -10.67 -14.47 4.74
CA SER A 116 -10.92 -13.67 5.95
C SER A 116 -9.75 -12.73 6.28
N ARG A 117 -8.50 -13.19 6.09
CA ARG A 117 -7.30 -12.37 6.32
C ARG A 117 -7.19 -11.24 5.31
N VAL A 118 -7.39 -11.54 4.02
CA VAL A 118 -7.38 -10.54 2.94
C VAL A 118 -8.44 -9.47 3.18
N ARG A 119 -9.70 -9.88 3.45
CA ARG A 119 -10.79 -8.94 3.77
C ARG A 119 -10.45 -8.03 4.94
N LYS A 120 -9.95 -8.61 6.03
CA LYS A 120 -9.59 -7.85 7.24
C LYS A 120 -8.56 -6.77 6.91
N VAL A 121 -7.51 -7.11 6.19
CA VAL A 121 -6.41 -6.18 5.84
C VAL A 121 -6.91 -5.07 4.91
N VAL A 122 -7.69 -5.40 3.87
CA VAL A 122 -8.31 -4.41 2.97
C VAL A 122 -9.17 -3.41 3.74
N MET A 123 -10.05 -3.91 4.61
CA MET A 123 -10.95 -3.06 5.38
C MET A 123 -10.20 -2.17 6.38
N GLN A 124 -9.12 -2.67 6.98
CA GLN A 124 -8.29 -1.88 7.89
C GLN A 124 -7.52 -0.78 7.14
N ALA A 125 -6.89 -1.10 6.00
CA ALA A 125 -6.18 -0.12 5.19
C ALA A 125 -7.10 1.04 4.77
N PHE A 126 -8.29 0.73 4.27
CA PHE A 126 -9.23 1.76 3.83
C PHE A 126 -9.91 2.53 4.98
N ARG A 127 -10.07 1.94 6.17
CA ARG A 127 -10.53 2.69 7.36
C ARG A 127 -9.50 3.74 7.78
N LYS A 128 -8.22 3.40 7.79
CA LYS A 128 -7.14 4.32 8.10
C LYS A 128 -7.13 5.52 7.16
N MET A 129 -7.31 5.28 5.85
CA MET A 129 -7.41 6.37 4.87
C MET A 129 -8.58 7.33 5.19
N HIS A 130 -9.73 6.81 5.61
CA HIS A 130 -10.88 7.64 6.00
C HIS A 130 -10.62 8.45 7.27
N SER A 131 -9.95 7.86 8.27
CA SER A 131 -9.58 8.55 9.50
C SER A 131 -8.60 9.69 9.25
N THR A 132 -7.63 9.49 8.35
CA THR A 132 -6.65 10.53 7.99
C THR A 132 -7.28 11.71 7.26
N VAL A 133 -8.40 11.50 6.56
CA VAL A 133 -9.18 12.57 5.91
C VAL A 133 -10.09 13.30 6.90
N LEU A 134 -10.48 12.64 8.00
CA LEU A 134 -11.35 13.21 9.04
C LEU A 134 -10.59 13.78 10.23
N GLU A 135 -9.38 13.29 10.49
CA GLU A 135 -8.45 13.95 11.42
C GLU A 135 -7.79 15.08 10.63
N ASP A 136 -8.27 16.29 10.88
CA ASP A 136 -7.68 17.54 10.40
C ASP A 136 -6.16 17.41 10.36
N ALA A 137 -5.53 17.76 9.26
CA ALA A 137 -4.09 17.68 9.09
C ALA A 137 -3.40 18.30 10.30
N VAL A 138 -2.67 17.51 11.06
CA VAL A 138 -1.89 17.98 12.19
C VAL A 138 -0.54 18.44 11.65
N CYS A 139 -0.33 19.75 11.60
CA CYS A 139 0.96 20.32 11.25
C CYS A 139 1.85 20.40 12.50
N PHE A 140 3.10 19.95 12.37
CA PHE A 140 4.09 20.12 13.41
C PHE A 140 4.81 21.46 13.23
N VAL A 141 4.51 22.41 14.10
CA VAL A 141 5.20 23.70 14.15
C VAL A 141 6.35 23.60 15.15
N ARG A 142 7.57 23.89 14.71
CA ARG A 142 8.76 23.87 15.56
C ARG A 142 9.10 25.29 16.01
N LYS A 143 9.05 25.50 17.31
CA LYS A 143 9.48 26.74 17.94
C LYS A 143 10.42 26.45 19.12
N ASP A 144 11.56 27.09 19.19
CA ASP A 144 12.54 26.99 20.30
C ASP A 144 12.98 25.52 20.60
N LYS A 145 13.23 24.72 19.56
CA LYS A 145 13.59 23.28 19.62
C LYS A 145 12.49 22.35 20.14
N VAL A 146 11.28 22.85 20.37
CA VAL A 146 10.11 22.05 20.74
C VAL A 146 9.16 21.94 19.55
N SER A 147 8.65 20.73 19.26
CA SER A 147 7.66 20.51 18.21
C SER A 147 6.27 20.48 18.82
N TYR A 148 5.39 21.30 18.31
CA TYR A 148 3.98 21.37 18.70
C TYR A 148 3.13 20.76 17.60
N ALA A 149 2.23 19.85 17.97
CA ALA A 149 1.18 19.36 17.08
C ALA A 149 0.04 20.37 17.10
N VAL A 150 -0.27 20.98 15.96
CA VAL A 150 -1.33 21.98 15.80
C VAL A 150 -2.29 21.49 14.73
N HIS A 151 -3.59 21.46 15.02
CA HIS A 151 -4.60 21.16 14.02
C HIS A 151 -4.68 22.30 13.00
N GLU A 152 -4.83 21.96 11.72
CA GLU A 152 -4.87 22.95 10.62
C GLU A 152 -5.95 24.03 10.85
N LYS A 153 -7.09 23.66 11.43
CA LYS A 153 -8.17 24.59 11.82
C LYS A 153 -7.80 25.58 12.90
N ASP A 154 -6.75 25.31 13.69
CA ASP A 154 -6.28 26.16 14.78
C ASP A 154 -5.13 27.08 14.34
N ILE A 155 -4.71 26.97 13.07
CA ILE A 155 -3.70 27.86 12.48
C ILE A 155 -4.37 29.17 12.08
N VAL A 156 -4.43 30.08 13.02
CA VAL A 156 -4.74 31.50 12.73
C VAL A 156 -3.51 32.07 12.01
N MET A 157 -3.69 32.59 10.81
CA MET A 157 -2.61 33.24 10.06
C MET A 157 -1.99 34.34 10.91
N LEU A 158 -0.79 34.13 11.42
CA LEU A 158 0.07 35.15 11.93
C LEU A 158 0.66 35.88 10.73
N SER A 159 -0.06 36.89 10.22
CA SER A 159 0.54 37.82 9.28
C SER A 159 1.62 38.61 10.04
N SER A 160 2.87 38.38 9.66
CA SER A 160 3.97 39.27 10.10
C SER A 160 3.73 40.66 9.53
N ARG A 161 3.63 41.64 10.41
CA ARG A 161 3.87 43.05 10.07
C ARG A 161 5.36 43.29 9.94
#